data_19e3780619a93c0ea515311eeb5f5f0e
#
_entry.id   19e3780619a93c0ea515311eeb5f5f0e
#
_cell.length_a   1.000
_cell.length_b   1.000
_cell.length_c   1.000
_cell.angle_alpha   90.00
_cell.angle_beta   90.00
_cell.angle_gamma   90.00
#
_symmetry.space_group_name_H-M   'P 1'
#
loop_
_entity.id
_entity.type
_entity.pdbx_description
1 polymer ?
#
loop_
_entity_poly.entity_id
_entity_poly.type
_entity_poly.pdbx_seq_one_letter_code
_entity_poly.pdbx_strand_id
1 'polypeptide(L)'
;MEAVLQNMPVQVPLWSAAVAGEPDWSQIYAGYQSAVDWPTACFFRELLTVFPSAKFVLTQRNPETWADSFGATIYKLLAGRDRAPEEMQAWLGMAAEVIATTGFPAGLDRDGLIQAFIAHNDAVKKTIPASQLLVFEVKDGWEPLCAFLGVPAPAEPFPRTNDREEFWDRVNGRL
;
A
#
# COMPACT_ATOMS: atom_id res chain seq x y z
N MET A 1 3.10 -3.74 -4.14
CA MET A 1 3.42 -5.22 -4.06
C MET A 1 3.87 -5.86 -5.38
N GLU A 2 3.43 -5.39 -6.55
CA GLU A 2 3.76 -5.99 -7.85
C GLU A 2 5.28 -6.07 -8.11
N ALA A 3 6.01 -4.96 -7.93
CA ALA A 3 7.47 -4.93 -8.11
C ALA A 3 8.21 -5.89 -7.15
N VAL A 4 7.66 -6.11 -5.95
CA VAL A 4 8.21 -7.08 -4.98
C VAL A 4 8.03 -8.51 -5.50
N LEU A 5 6.85 -8.84 -6.02
CA LEU A 5 6.56 -10.15 -6.63
C LEU A 5 7.46 -10.46 -7.83
N GLN A 6 7.78 -9.45 -8.64
CA GLN A 6 8.65 -9.64 -9.82
C GLN A 6 10.11 -9.92 -9.47
N ASN A 7 10.56 -9.58 -8.25
CA ASN A 7 11.94 -9.77 -7.80
C ASN A 7 12.00 -10.15 -6.31
N MET A 8 11.24 -11.17 -5.91
CA MET A 8 11.16 -11.64 -4.52
C MET A 8 12.52 -11.93 -3.86
N PRO A 9 13.49 -12.59 -4.54
CA PRO A 9 14.77 -12.91 -3.90
C PRO A 9 15.54 -11.68 -3.40
N VAL A 10 15.37 -10.53 -4.04
CA VAL A 10 16.01 -9.26 -3.66
C VAL A 10 15.09 -8.43 -2.76
N GLN A 11 13.85 -8.28 -3.16
CA GLN A 11 12.93 -7.35 -2.51
C GLN A 11 12.41 -7.83 -1.16
N VAL A 12 12.12 -9.13 -1.00
CA VAL A 12 11.58 -9.65 0.26
C VAL A 12 12.55 -9.44 1.43
N PRO A 13 13.85 -9.78 1.35
CA PRO A 13 14.80 -9.49 2.41
C PRO A 13 14.94 -8.01 2.75
N LEU A 14 14.94 -7.12 1.74
CA LEU A 14 15.04 -5.66 1.95
C LEU A 14 13.84 -5.12 2.73
N TRP A 15 12.63 -5.54 2.37
CA TRP A 15 11.44 -5.09 3.06
C TRP A 15 11.27 -5.72 4.46
N SER A 16 11.72 -6.97 4.65
CA SER A 16 11.78 -7.59 5.98
C SER A 16 12.76 -6.87 6.90
N ALA A 17 13.93 -6.48 6.38
CA ALA A 17 14.88 -5.65 7.13
C ALA A 17 14.28 -4.27 7.48
N ALA A 18 13.54 -3.66 6.57
CA ALA A 18 12.85 -2.39 6.83
C ALA A 18 11.81 -2.51 7.96
N VAL A 19 11.02 -3.59 7.99
CA VAL A 19 10.07 -3.88 9.09
C VAL A 19 10.81 -4.10 10.41
N ALA A 20 11.99 -4.74 10.37
CA ALA A 20 12.85 -4.93 11.54
C ALA A 20 13.56 -3.64 12.04
N GLY A 21 13.39 -2.51 11.34
CA GLY A 21 14.00 -1.23 11.70
C GLY A 21 15.37 -0.99 11.07
N GLU A 22 15.79 -1.79 10.12
CA GLU A 22 17.07 -1.72 9.41
C GLU A 22 16.89 -1.49 7.89
N PRO A 23 16.20 -0.41 7.46
CA PRO A 23 15.90 -0.18 6.05
C PRO A 23 17.13 0.27 5.25
N ASP A 24 17.31 -0.30 4.08
CA ASP A 24 18.17 0.26 3.03
C ASP A 24 17.30 0.93 1.94
N TRP A 25 16.89 2.17 2.20
CA TRP A 25 16.06 2.94 1.27
C TRP A 25 16.72 3.16 -0.08
N SER A 26 18.05 3.19 -0.13
CA SER A 26 18.79 3.39 -1.36
C SER A 26 18.69 2.19 -2.30
N GLN A 27 18.68 0.98 -1.76
CA GLN A 27 18.47 -0.23 -2.53
C GLN A 27 16.98 -0.46 -2.85
N ILE A 28 16.10 -0.23 -1.86
CA ILE A 28 14.65 -0.42 -2.04
C ILE A 28 14.11 0.43 -3.19
N TYR A 29 14.55 1.69 -3.29
CA TYR A 29 14.05 2.63 -4.30
C TYR A 29 15.03 2.86 -5.46
N ALA A 30 16.07 2.01 -5.62
CA ALA A 30 17.02 2.13 -6.72
C ALA A 30 16.31 2.10 -8.09
N GLY A 31 16.43 3.21 -8.83
CA GLY A 31 15.83 3.35 -10.16
C GLY A 31 14.34 3.75 -10.17
N TYR A 32 13.70 3.91 -9.01
CA TYR A 32 12.31 4.35 -8.91
C TYR A 32 12.22 5.85 -8.60
N GLN A 33 11.29 6.54 -9.24
CA GLN A 33 10.95 7.95 -8.97
C GLN A 33 9.63 8.10 -8.20
N SER A 34 8.84 7.04 -8.13
CA SER A 34 7.58 6.99 -7.39
C SER A 34 7.32 5.59 -6.88
N ALA A 35 6.52 5.48 -5.81
CA ALA A 35 6.08 4.21 -5.26
C ALA A 35 4.62 4.30 -4.84
N VAL A 36 3.90 3.21 -4.94
CA VAL A 36 2.49 3.11 -4.57
C VAL A 36 2.24 1.83 -3.78
N ASP A 37 1.16 1.85 -2.98
CA ASP A 37 0.66 0.69 -2.26
C ASP A 37 1.64 0.19 -1.16
N TRP A 38 1.32 -0.93 -0.53
CA TRP A 38 2.27 -1.63 0.34
C TRP A 38 3.40 -2.26 -0.47
N PRO A 39 4.61 -2.35 0.08
CA PRO A 39 5.02 -2.01 1.46
C PRO A 39 5.24 -0.52 1.71
N THR A 40 5.43 0.31 0.69
CA THR A 40 5.78 1.75 0.80
C THR A 40 4.85 2.52 1.74
N ALA A 41 3.55 2.29 1.67
CA ALA A 41 2.55 3.00 2.48
C ALA A 41 2.75 2.81 4.01
N CYS A 42 3.43 1.75 4.45
CA CYS A 42 3.76 1.50 5.84
C CYS A 42 4.73 2.55 6.41
N PHE A 43 5.66 3.03 5.60
CA PHE A 43 6.84 3.79 6.00
C PHE A 43 6.74 5.30 5.72
N PHE A 44 5.53 5.86 5.66
CA PHE A 44 5.35 7.27 5.30
C PHE A 44 6.08 8.26 6.23
N ARG A 45 6.31 7.91 7.51
CA ARG A 45 7.04 8.74 8.48
C ARG A 45 8.53 8.78 8.17
N GLU A 46 9.12 7.62 7.96
CA GLU A 46 10.52 7.43 7.62
C GLU A 46 10.81 8.07 6.26
N LEU A 47 9.94 7.84 5.28
CA LEU A 47 10.07 8.37 3.93
C LEU A 47 9.95 9.89 3.88
N LEU A 48 9.14 10.51 4.74
CA LEU A 48 9.10 11.96 4.88
C LEU A 48 10.47 12.54 5.31
N THR A 49 11.19 11.81 6.17
CA THR A 49 12.51 12.21 6.64
C THR A 49 13.59 11.97 5.60
N VAL A 50 13.56 10.81 4.93
CA VAL A 50 14.56 10.40 3.94
C VAL A 50 14.42 11.18 2.64
N PHE A 51 13.19 11.49 2.24
CA PHE A 51 12.84 12.21 1.02
C PHE A 51 12.05 13.49 1.35
N PRO A 52 12.70 14.53 1.90
CA PRO A 52 12.01 15.70 2.44
C PRO A 52 11.28 16.55 1.39
N SER A 53 11.53 16.33 0.11
CA SER A 53 10.82 16.98 -1.01
C SER A 53 9.74 16.10 -1.64
N ALA A 54 9.54 14.88 -1.15
CA ALA A 54 8.55 13.97 -1.72
C ALA A 54 7.12 14.51 -1.55
N LYS A 55 6.29 14.23 -2.55
CA LYS A 55 4.85 14.45 -2.50
C LYS A 55 4.16 13.14 -2.11
N PHE A 56 3.18 13.25 -1.23
CA PHE A 56 2.40 12.11 -0.75
C PHE A 56 0.97 12.23 -1.23
N VAL A 57 0.42 11.13 -1.71
CA VAL A 57 -0.99 11.02 -2.09
C VAL A 57 -1.65 9.98 -1.19
N LEU A 58 -2.58 10.44 -0.34
CA LEU A 58 -3.41 9.56 0.48
C LEU A 58 -4.73 9.31 -0.24
N THR A 59 -4.88 8.12 -0.79
CA THR A 59 -6.16 7.71 -1.38
C THR A 59 -7.18 7.43 -0.27
N GLN A 60 -8.26 8.21 -0.25
CA GLN A 60 -9.33 8.08 0.74
C GLN A 60 -10.60 7.58 0.09
N ARG A 61 -11.36 6.78 0.83
CA ARG A 61 -12.70 6.32 0.46
C ARG A 61 -13.52 6.03 1.72
N ASN A 62 -14.79 5.67 1.55
CA ASN A 62 -15.63 5.29 2.68
C ASN A 62 -15.00 4.09 3.44
N PRO A 63 -14.80 4.20 4.78
CA PRO A 63 -14.14 3.19 5.58
C PRO A 63 -14.84 1.83 5.58
N GLU A 64 -16.17 1.79 5.55
CA GLU A 64 -16.93 0.54 5.54
C GLU A 64 -16.71 -0.23 4.25
N THR A 65 -16.84 0.46 3.09
CA THR A 65 -16.60 -0.17 1.78
C THR A 65 -15.14 -0.56 1.59
N TRP A 66 -14.19 0.18 2.22
CA TRP A 66 -12.80 -0.21 2.23
C TRP A 66 -12.58 -1.49 3.03
N ALA A 67 -13.13 -1.57 4.26
CA ALA A 67 -13.00 -2.76 5.10
C ALA A 67 -13.61 -4.00 4.46
N ASP A 68 -14.77 -3.87 3.81
CA ASP A 68 -15.42 -4.95 3.07
C ASP A 68 -14.55 -5.45 1.88
N SER A 69 -13.90 -4.52 1.18
CA SER A 69 -13.01 -4.86 0.07
C SER A 69 -11.71 -5.50 0.56
N PHE A 70 -11.03 -4.88 1.51
CA PHE A 70 -9.76 -5.34 2.06
C PHE A 70 -9.91 -6.69 2.78
N GLY A 71 -10.95 -6.82 3.61
CA GLY A 71 -11.26 -8.05 4.33
C GLY A 71 -11.55 -9.24 3.41
N ALA A 72 -12.23 -8.99 2.28
CA ALA A 72 -12.57 -10.03 1.31
C ALA A 72 -11.43 -10.37 0.33
N THR A 73 -10.34 -9.61 0.31
CA THR A 73 -9.21 -9.77 -0.62
C THR A 73 -7.90 -9.97 0.13
N ILE A 74 -7.09 -8.92 0.29
CA ILE A 74 -5.74 -8.99 0.84
C ILE A 74 -5.72 -9.59 2.25
N TYR A 75 -6.61 -9.14 3.14
CA TYR A 75 -6.65 -9.64 4.51
C TYR A 75 -6.98 -11.13 4.58
N LYS A 76 -7.93 -11.58 3.76
CA LYS A 76 -8.29 -12.99 3.61
C LYS A 76 -7.13 -13.82 3.02
N LEU A 77 -6.42 -13.29 2.01
CA LEU A 77 -5.24 -13.95 1.44
C LEU A 77 -4.17 -14.18 2.52
N LEU A 78 -3.84 -13.14 3.30
CA LEU A 78 -2.85 -13.23 4.36
C LEU A 78 -3.27 -14.14 5.52
N ALA A 79 -4.56 -14.20 5.84
CA ALA A 79 -5.07 -15.14 6.83
C ALA A 79 -4.93 -16.62 6.38
N GLY A 80 -4.91 -16.86 5.08
CA GLY A 80 -4.71 -18.18 4.49
C GLY A 80 -3.27 -18.54 4.10
N ARG A 81 -2.29 -17.67 4.41
CA ARG A 81 -0.90 -17.77 3.94
C ARG A 81 -0.22 -19.12 4.21
N ASP A 82 -0.54 -19.78 5.33
CA ASP A 82 0.06 -21.06 5.70
C ASP A 82 -0.29 -22.21 4.73
N ARG A 83 -1.26 -22.00 3.85
CA ARG A 83 -1.70 -22.96 2.81
C ARG A 83 -1.12 -22.62 1.44
N ALA A 84 -0.42 -21.51 1.33
CA ALA A 84 0.18 -21.09 0.07
C ALA A 84 1.40 -21.96 -0.30
N PRO A 85 1.77 -22.06 -1.57
CA PRO A 85 2.97 -22.74 -2.02
C PRO A 85 4.24 -22.25 -1.30
N GLU A 86 5.21 -23.13 -1.09
CA GLU A 86 6.42 -22.86 -0.31
C GLU A 86 7.18 -21.64 -0.84
N GLU A 87 7.26 -21.48 -2.15
CA GLU A 87 7.91 -20.36 -2.82
C GLU A 87 7.25 -19.00 -2.52
N MET A 88 5.99 -18.98 -2.08
CA MET A 88 5.26 -17.77 -1.73
C MET A 88 5.29 -17.45 -0.22
N GLN A 89 5.72 -18.37 0.62
CA GLN A 89 5.67 -18.23 2.07
C GLN A 89 6.46 -17.00 2.58
N ALA A 90 7.67 -16.81 2.07
CA ALA A 90 8.53 -15.69 2.46
C ALA A 90 7.89 -14.33 2.08
N TRP A 91 7.33 -14.21 0.89
CA TRP A 91 6.65 -13.00 0.43
C TRP A 91 5.38 -12.72 1.24
N LEU A 92 4.54 -13.74 1.47
CA LEU A 92 3.31 -13.59 2.26
C LEU A 92 3.62 -13.29 3.73
N GLY A 93 4.69 -13.85 4.28
CA GLY A 93 5.17 -13.55 5.63
C GLY A 93 5.56 -12.07 5.75
N MET A 94 6.44 -11.59 4.88
CA MET A 94 6.84 -10.18 4.83
C MET A 94 5.63 -9.26 4.62
N ALA A 95 4.72 -9.59 3.70
CA ALA A 95 3.52 -8.80 3.45
C ALA A 95 2.61 -8.71 4.70
N ALA A 96 2.45 -9.81 5.44
CA ALA A 96 1.68 -9.83 6.69
C ALA A 96 2.32 -8.93 7.76
N GLU A 97 3.63 -8.95 7.90
CA GLU A 97 4.37 -8.09 8.84
C GLU A 97 4.24 -6.61 8.49
N VAL A 98 4.42 -6.25 7.21
CA VAL A 98 4.22 -4.87 6.71
C VAL A 98 2.81 -4.38 7.02
N ILE A 99 1.80 -5.20 6.72
CA ILE A 99 0.40 -4.83 6.93
C ILE A 99 0.08 -4.72 8.43
N ALA A 100 0.61 -5.61 9.26
CA ALA A 100 0.47 -5.53 10.71
C ALA A 100 1.12 -4.26 11.28
N THR A 101 2.32 -3.92 10.83
CA THR A 101 3.05 -2.69 11.23
C THR A 101 2.30 -1.42 10.78
N THR A 102 1.58 -1.48 9.66
CA THR A 102 0.72 -0.37 9.20
C THR A 102 -0.50 -0.14 10.10
N GLY A 103 -0.83 -1.10 10.97
CA GLY A 103 -1.96 -1.01 11.91
C GLY A 103 -3.07 -2.04 11.65
N PHE A 104 -2.84 -3.02 10.77
CA PHE A 104 -3.81 -4.06 10.43
C PHE A 104 -3.30 -5.47 10.80
N PRO A 105 -3.08 -5.75 12.11
CA PRO A 105 -2.63 -7.06 12.55
C PRO A 105 -3.67 -8.16 12.24
N ALA A 106 -3.22 -9.40 12.19
CA ALA A 106 -4.12 -10.52 11.99
C ALA A 106 -5.17 -10.61 13.12
N GLY A 107 -6.38 -11.07 12.80
CA GLY A 107 -7.46 -11.30 13.78
C GLY A 107 -8.40 -10.11 13.99
N LEU A 108 -8.25 -8.99 13.30
CA LEU A 108 -9.24 -7.92 13.32
C LEU A 108 -10.54 -8.37 12.63
N ASP A 109 -11.66 -8.07 13.26
CA ASP A 109 -12.96 -8.15 12.62
C ASP A 109 -13.23 -6.93 11.72
N ARG A 110 -14.40 -6.87 11.11
CA ARG A 110 -14.81 -5.77 10.22
C ARG A 110 -14.70 -4.41 10.89
N ASP A 111 -15.18 -4.28 12.12
CA ASP A 111 -15.17 -3.01 12.86
C ASP A 111 -13.74 -2.62 13.25
N GLY A 112 -12.92 -3.58 13.63
CA GLY A 112 -11.48 -3.38 13.86
C GLY A 112 -10.75 -2.89 12.61
N LEU A 113 -11.06 -3.43 11.42
CA LEU A 113 -10.51 -2.96 10.16
C LEU A 113 -10.94 -1.51 9.84
N ILE A 114 -12.21 -1.15 10.11
CA ILE A 114 -12.71 0.22 9.93
C ILE A 114 -11.94 1.19 10.83
N GLN A 115 -11.81 0.86 12.12
CA GLN A 115 -11.11 1.72 13.07
C GLN A 115 -9.61 1.86 12.73
N ALA A 116 -8.96 0.78 12.35
CA ALA A 116 -7.57 0.79 11.92
C ALA A 116 -7.35 1.66 10.67
N PHE A 117 -8.26 1.58 9.69
CA PHE A 117 -8.22 2.42 8.49
C PHE A 117 -8.37 3.92 8.80
N ILE A 118 -9.32 4.27 9.66
CA ILE A 118 -9.52 5.64 10.10
C ILE A 118 -8.27 6.15 10.84
N ALA A 119 -7.75 5.36 11.78
CA ALA A 119 -6.57 5.72 12.56
C ALA A 119 -5.32 5.90 11.68
N HIS A 120 -5.12 5.03 10.68
CA HIS A 120 -4.03 5.17 9.72
C HIS A 120 -4.14 6.46 8.90
N ASN A 121 -5.31 6.73 8.32
CA ASN A 121 -5.55 7.94 7.53
C ASN A 121 -5.34 9.22 8.37
N ASP A 122 -5.82 9.23 9.61
CA ASP A 122 -5.62 10.37 10.52
C ASP A 122 -4.15 10.56 10.91
N ALA A 123 -3.42 9.45 11.10
CA ALA A 123 -1.99 9.51 11.36
C ALA A 123 -1.22 10.10 10.17
N VAL A 124 -1.55 9.71 8.93
CA VAL A 124 -0.94 10.29 7.72
C VAL A 124 -1.22 11.79 7.63
N LYS A 125 -2.49 12.20 7.76
CA LYS A 125 -2.92 13.62 7.71
C LYS A 125 -2.26 14.46 8.79
N LYS A 126 -2.03 13.90 9.97
CA LYS A 126 -1.36 14.58 11.09
C LYS A 126 0.14 14.71 10.90
N THR A 127 0.76 13.75 10.23
CA THR A 127 2.22 13.66 10.09
C THR A 127 2.75 14.41 8.87
N ILE A 128 2.11 14.23 7.71
CA ILE A 128 2.59 14.82 6.46
C ILE A 128 2.15 16.29 6.38
N PRO A 129 3.07 17.24 6.13
CA PRO A 129 2.72 18.64 5.95
C PRO A 129 1.70 18.83 4.82
N ALA A 130 0.74 19.75 5.01
CA ALA A 130 -0.32 20.01 4.03
C ALA A 130 0.22 20.41 2.63
N SER A 131 1.39 21.02 2.58
CA SER A 131 2.06 21.36 1.30
C SER A 131 2.61 20.15 0.53
N GLN A 132 2.74 19.00 1.20
CA GLN A 132 3.28 17.77 0.63
C GLN A 132 2.23 16.64 0.56
N LEU A 133 1.00 16.87 1.03
CA LEU A 133 -0.05 15.87 1.08
C LEU A 133 -1.24 16.25 0.21
N LEU A 134 -1.60 15.38 -0.72
CA LEU A 134 -2.91 15.36 -1.36
C LEU A 134 -3.78 14.27 -0.73
N VAL A 135 -4.90 14.65 -0.13
CA VAL A 135 -5.98 13.70 0.20
C VAL A 135 -6.85 13.58 -1.03
N PHE A 136 -6.91 12.39 -1.62
CA PHE A 136 -7.45 12.16 -2.94
C PHE A 136 -8.56 11.10 -2.90
N GLU A 137 -9.69 11.39 -3.51
CA GLU A 137 -10.73 10.40 -3.80
C GLU A 137 -10.75 10.11 -5.32
N VAL A 138 -10.85 8.82 -5.68
CA VAL A 138 -10.83 8.38 -7.10
C VAL A 138 -11.88 9.08 -7.96
N LYS A 139 -13.01 9.47 -7.35
CA LYS A 139 -14.08 10.23 -8.04
C LYS A 139 -13.66 11.63 -8.50
N ASP A 140 -12.60 12.21 -7.90
CA ASP A 140 -12.13 13.55 -8.20
C ASP A 140 -11.37 13.62 -9.54
N GLY A 141 -10.97 12.45 -10.08
CA GLY A 141 -10.38 12.34 -11.41
C GLY A 141 -8.96 12.90 -11.52
N TRP A 142 -8.54 13.24 -12.74
CA TRP A 142 -7.17 13.68 -13.02
C TRP A 142 -6.80 15.06 -12.47
N GLU A 143 -7.77 15.97 -12.43
CA GLU A 143 -7.48 17.40 -12.21
C GLU A 143 -6.71 17.68 -10.91
N PRO A 144 -7.20 17.30 -9.70
CA PRO A 144 -6.49 17.56 -8.46
C PRO A 144 -5.16 16.80 -8.36
N LEU A 145 -5.11 15.58 -8.88
CA LEU A 145 -3.90 14.76 -8.87
C LEU A 145 -2.80 15.38 -9.73
N CYS A 146 -3.14 15.75 -10.96
CA CYS A 146 -2.17 16.34 -11.90
C CYS A 146 -1.73 17.74 -11.47
N ALA A 147 -2.64 18.55 -10.94
CA ALA A 147 -2.31 19.86 -10.38
C ALA A 147 -1.33 19.72 -9.20
N PHE A 148 -1.58 18.77 -8.29
CA PHE A 148 -0.68 18.52 -7.16
C PHE A 148 0.70 18.02 -7.62
N LEU A 149 0.75 17.13 -8.61
CA LEU A 149 2.01 16.60 -9.14
C LEU A 149 2.75 17.62 -10.03
N GLY A 150 2.07 18.62 -10.56
CA GLY A 150 2.64 19.62 -11.47
C GLY A 150 2.81 19.10 -12.90
N VAL A 151 1.90 18.23 -13.33
CA VAL A 151 1.89 17.63 -14.68
C VAL A 151 0.56 17.93 -15.39
N PRO A 152 0.52 17.94 -16.73
CA PRO A 152 -0.73 18.12 -17.48
C PRO A 152 -1.67 16.93 -17.26
N ALA A 153 -2.98 17.19 -17.18
CA ALA A 153 -3.98 16.13 -17.12
C ALA A 153 -4.08 15.39 -18.46
N PRO A 154 -4.12 14.03 -18.45
CA PRO A 154 -4.39 13.24 -19.65
C PRO A 154 -5.77 13.53 -20.24
N ALA A 155 -5.93 13.30 -21.54
CA ALA A 155 -7.22 13.40 -22.21
C ALA A 155 -8.12 12.18 -21.98
N GLU A 156 -7.52 11.05 -21.59
CA GLU A 156 -8.25 9.80 -21.31
C GLU A 156 -9.05 9.88 -20.00
N PRO A 157 -10.19 9.18 -19.91
CA PRO A 157 -10.93 9.06 -18.66
C PRO A 157 -10.07 8.51 -17.52
N PHE A 158 -10.36 8.93 -16.27
CA PHE A 158 -9.69 8.35 -15.11
C PHE A 158 -9.98 6.85 -15.02
N PRO A 159 -8.94 5.98 -14.90
CA PRO A 159 -9.12 4.54 -14.96
C PRO A 159 -9.91 4.03 -13.75
N ARG A 160 -10.72 3.00 -13.99
CA ARG A 160 -11.42 2.23 -12.97
C ARG A 160 -11.06 0.77 -13.14
N THR A 161 -10.15 0.31 -12.31
CA THR A 161 -9.59 -1.05 -12.34
C THR A 161 -9.50 -1.61 -10.92
N ASN A 162 -9.05 -2.85 -10.79
CA ASN A 162 -8.84 -3.56 -9.52
C ASN A 162 -10.15 -3.86 -8.77
N ASP A 163 -11.11 -4.46 -9.45
CA ASP A 163 -12.23 -5.05 -8.76
C ASP A 163 -11.85 -6.35 -8.02
N ARG A 164 -12.79 -6.90 -7.25
CA ARG A 164 -12.55 -8.07 -6.41
C ARG A 164 -12.31 -9.35 -7.21
N GLU A 165 -12.94 -9.49 -8.38
CA GLU A 165 -12.78 -10.65 -9.25
C GLU A 165 -11.38 -10.64 -9.87
N GLU A 166 -10.94 -9.51 -10.42
CA GLU A 166 -9.56 -9.34 -10.93
C GLU A 166 -8.50 -9.66 -9.89
N PHE A 167 -8.72 -9.30 -8.63
CA PHE A 167 -7.77 -9.63 -7.55
C PHE A 167 -7.61 -11.15 -7.41
N TRP A 168 -8.70 -11.89 -7.31
CA TRP A 168 -8.64 -13.34 -7.12
C TRP A 168 -8.17 -14.08 -8.38
N ASP A 169 -8.47 -13.58 -9.57
CA ASP A 169 -7.94 -14.13 -10.82
C ASP A 169 -6.42 -14.01 -10.89
N ARG A 170 -5.88 -12.87 -10.45
CA ARG A 170 -4.42 -12.68 -10.35
C ARG A 170 -3.78 -13.60 -9.32
N VAL A 171 -4.39 -13.74 -8.14
CA VAL A 171 -3.90 -14.63 -7.09
C VAL A 171 -3.93 -16.08 -7.57
N ASN A 172 -5.03 -16.55 -8.12
CA ASN A 172 -5.19 -17.93 -8.60
C ASN A 172 -4.30 -18.24 -9.81
N GLY A 173 -3.96 -17.28 -10.64
CA GLY A 173 -3.03 -17.44 -11.75
C GLY A 173 -1.54 -17.44 -11.37
N ARG A 174 -1.20 -17.06 -10.12
CA ARG A 174 0.18 -16.96 -9.62
C ARG A 174 0.47 -17.84 -8.41
N LEU A 175 -0.55 -18.28 -7.71
CA LEU A 175 -0.53 -19.19 -6.59
C LEU A 175 -1.24 -20.50 -6.94
#